data_9cf16b0eb56f90c6a9016d6812e0934b
#
_entry.id   9cf16b0eb56f90c6a9016d6812e0934b
#
_cell.length_a   1.000
_cell.length_b   1.000
_cell.length_c   1.000
_cell.angle_alpha   90.00
_cell.angle_beta   90.00
_cell.angle_gamma   90.00
#
_symmetry.space_group_name_H-M   'P 1'
#
loop_
_entity.id
_entity.type
_entity.pdbx_description
1 polymer ?
#
loop_
_entity_poly.entity_id
_entity_poly.type
_entity_poly.pdbx_seq_one_letter_code
_entity_poly.pdbx_strand_id
1 'polypeptide(L)'
;LTACGGNSASTEGSTSAASGSTASTASAASGSTSTASGSTSSATETPVDGGQLIIGDQTQSNGDIYPYWSNNVSDNSVYKLTSGYDTIVVDKNGKFVVDPQVVKEKTDKKNDDGTITTTYKLQEDLKWSNGEGITAKDYVFRYLFFSSPQLVEMGASDNTEGSKLVGFADFNAGKTKVFKGVRLLGDYEFSVTINKEYLPNYYQDALTASSAGYMKGWLPGYDIKDDGKGAYFTKDLDAKKLNKQVNAYRMDLKVYSGPYMKEKYDETSNTYTLVKNPNYKGNYEGQKPHIDTIIYKFVQPETQMDELNTGSVDILVKMGEANEINSGMDLVDKGTHSYVDYPRNGYGRILFVCDRGPTQYAEVRRAIAYLLDRNDFAKSFTGGHGSVVNGYYGTAQWMVEEREDEIGKLNQYSFSVEKAVAELEKAGFTLGKDGKPYKSGLRYKKLDDGKLMPLTIKWCSSENNPVSDLLATKLANSEDVKKAGMEIKQTVVTFNELIQNYEQSKPNDYNMYNLGIGFNVLYEPEQAYKVGGPANKNKISDKELAKLAKDLNLVDPSKEDEYLDKFVAFQKRWNDQLPDIPLYSNQYYDFFNKKLKGYEGIKDAIWDITSQLIYCWVQE
;
A
#
# COMPACT_ATOMS: atom_id res chain seq x y z
N LEU A 1 2.29 -8.77 8.11
CA LEU A 1 1.00 -8.13 7.82
C LEU A 1 0.44 -7.55 9.09
N THR A 2 0.80 -6.35 9.40
CA THR A 2 0.14 -5.56 10.42
C THR A 2 -1.23 -5.16 9.90
N ALA A 3 -2.28 -5.57 10.58
CA ALA A 3 -3.60 -5.00 10.43
C ALA A 3 -3.55 -3.55 10.96
N CYS A 4 -2.89 -2.67 10.24
CA CYS A 4 -2.97 -1.24 10.50
C CYS A 4 -4.22 -0.74 9.79
N GLY A 5 -5.29 -0.59 10.54
CA GLY A 5 -6.47 0.15 10.14
C GLY A 5 -6.14 1.64 10.05
N GLY A 6 -5.43 2.01 9.06
CA GLY A 6 -5.19 3.37 8.67
C GLY A 6 -4.86 3.36 7.19
N ASN A 7 -5.74 3.91 6.36
CA ASN A 7 -5.48 4.20 4.97
C ASN A 7 -4.41 5.31 4.88
N SER A 8 -3.19 5.02 5.31
CA SER A 8 -2.06 5.81 4.88
C SER A 8 -1.75 5.37 3.46
N ALA A 9 -2.19 6.16 2.49
CA ALA A 9 -1.70 6.07 1.14
C ALA A 9 -0.16 6.09 1.22
N SER A 10 0.48 4.96 0.97
CA SER A 10 1.92 4.94 0.79
C SER A 10 2.22 5.79 -0.44
N THR A 11 2.73 6.98 -0.22
CA THR A 11 3.22 7.83 -1.29
C THR A 11 4.57 7.26 -1.73
N GLU A 12 4.55 6.50 -2.81
CA GLU A 12 5.79 6.11 -3.49
C GLU A 12 6.32 7.34 -4.21
N GLY A 13 7.39 7.92 -3.71
CA GLY A 13 8.16 8.93 -4.40
C GLY A 13 9.14 8.26 -5.35
N SER A 14 8.85 8.28 -6.64
CA SER A 14 9.89 7.99 -7.63
C SER A 14 10.73 9.25 -7.85
N THR A 15 11.94 9.27 -7.31
CA THR A 15 12.95 10.23 -7.69
C THR A 15 13.83 9.58 -8.75
N SER A 16 13.56 9.85 -10.02
CA SER A 16 14.54 9.60 -11.07
C SER A 16 14.99 10.93 -11.69
N ALA A 17 16.28 11.16 -11.62
CA ALA A 17 16.93 12.28 -12.31
C ALA A 17 17.02 11.97 -13.80
N ALA A 18 16.48 12.86 -14.62
CA ALA A 18 16.55 12.77 -16.07
C ALA A 18 17.89 13.27 -16.58
N SER A 19 18.56 12.49 -17.42
CA SER A 19 19.50 13.02 -18.41
C SER A 19 18.97 12.74 -19.81
N GLY A 20 18.80 13.81 -20.58
CA GLY A 20 18.27 13.73 -21.92
C GLY A 20 19.28 13.24 -22.96
N SER A 21 18.81 12.57 -24.00
CA SER A 21 19.27 12.82 -25.37
C SER A 21 18.42 12.10 -26.44
N THR A 22 17.98 12.90 -27.36
CA THR A 22 17.78 12.71 -28.81
C THR A 22 17.10 11.48 -29.40
N ALA A 23 16.03 11.79 -30.08
CA ALA A 23 15.23 10.97 -30.98
C ALA A 23 16.00 10.33 -32.15
N SER A 24 15.64 9.10 -32.48
CA SER A 24 15.67 8.62 -33.86
C SER A 24 14.50 7.67 -34.13
N THR A 25 13.84 7.96 -35.24
CA THR A 25 12.71 7.27 -35.82
C THR A 25 13.12 5.93 -36.44
N ALA A 26 12.30 4.88 -36.22
CA ALA A 26 11.99 3.91 -37.29
C ALA A 26 10.90 2.90 -36.89
N SER A 27 9.84 2.91 -37.68
CA SER A 27 9.18 1.84 -38.42
C SER A 27 8.52 0.69 -37.68
N ALA A 28 7.22 0.60 -37.93
CA ALA A 28 6.31 -0.49 -37.63
C ALA A 28 6.69 -1.80 -38.33
N ALA A 29 6.49 -2.91 -37.64
CA ALA A 29 6.20 -4.19 -38.28
C ALA A 29 5.29 -5.04 -37.38
N SER A 30 4.32 -5.58 -38.05
CA SER A 30 3.16 -6.37 -37.71
C SER A 30 3.43 -7.67 -36.94
N GLY A 31 2.36 -8.09 -36.23
CA GLY A 31 2.20 -9.22 -35.37
C GLY A 31 2.62 -10.59 -35.85
N SER A 32 2.78 -11.44 -34.86
CA SER A 32 2.39 -12.86 -34.96
C SER A 32 2.29 -13.47 -33.56
N THR A 33 1.13 -13.99 -33.26
CA THR A 33 0.88 -14.94 -32.20
C THR A 33 1.74 -16.20 -32.40
N SER A 34 2.51 -16.59 -31.39
CA SER A 34 3.02 -17.95 -31.30
C SER A 34 2.90 -18.46 -29.88
N THR A 35 1.92 -19.31 -29.67
CA THR A 35 1.87 -20.29 -28.60
C THR A 35 3.09 -21.21 -28.70
N ALA A 36 3.94 -21.17 -27.71
CA ALA A 36 4.96 -22.20 -27.51
C ALA A 36 4.76 -22.85 -26.14
N SER A 37 4.00 -23.93 -26.13
CA SER A 37 4.06 -24.92 -25.08
C SER A 37 5.36 -25.72 -25.22
N GLY A 38 6.31 -25.45 -24.34
CA GLY A 38 7.50 -26.23 -24.14
C GLY A 38 7.52 -26.74 -22.71
N SER A 39 6.87 -27.89 -22.45
CA SER A 39 7.08 -28.63 -21.22
C SER A 39 8.45 -29.28 -21.27
N THR A 40 9.46 -28.65 -20.78
CA THR A 40 10.66 -29.31 -20.28
C THR A 40 10.42 -29.64 -18.82
N SER A 41 10.34 -30.92 -18.49
CA SER A 41 10.44 -31.42 -17.13
C SER A 41 11.80 -31.00 -16.56
N SER A 42 11.84 -29.87 -15.85
CA SER A 42 12.98 -29.53 -15.03
C SER A 42 13.04 -30.54 -13.89
N ALA A 43 14.15 -31.26 -13.77
CA ALA A 43 14.49 -31.93 -12.53
C ALA A 43 14.33 -30.88 -11.39
N THR A 44 13.53 -31.20 -10.38
CA THR A 44 13.37 -30.34 -9.21
C THR A 44 14.73 -30.23 -8.52
N GLU A 45 15.41 -29.09 -8.70
CA GLU A 45 16.65 -28.81 -7.99
C GLU A 45 16.35 -28.83 -6.49
N THR A 46 17.18 -29.53 -5.72
CA THR A 46 17.01 -29.61 -4.26
C THR A 46 17.53 -28.32 -3.63
N PRO A 47 16.75 -27.62 -2.79
CA PRO A 47 17.22 -26.46 -2.06
C PRO A 47 18.48 -26.73 -1.24
N VAL A 48 19.40 -25.78 -1.21
CA VAL A 48 20.66 -25.84 -0.47
C VAL A 48 20.66 -24.72 0.57
N ASP A 49 20.99 -25.05 1.81
CA ASP A 49 21.16 -24.06 2.86
C ASP A 49 22.51 -23.36 2.77
N GLY A 50 22.51 -22.04 3.02
CA GLY A 50 23.71 -21.24 3.05
C GLY A 50 23.74 -20.11 2.03
N GLY A 51 24.89 -19.45 1.96
CA GLY A 51 25.16 -18.41 0.98
C GLY A 51 24.58 -17.04 1.31
N GLN A 52 24.77 -16.12 0.36
CA GLN A 52 24.39 -14.72 0.46
C GLN A 52 23.64 -14.27 -0.78
N LEU A 53 22.58 -13.48 -0.58
CA LEU A 53 21.83 -12.79 -1.64
C LEU A 53 21.94 -11.29 -1.46
N ILE A 54 22.24 -10.55 -2.54
CA ILE A 54 22.29 -9.09 -2.56
C ILE A 54 21.09 -8.56 -3.32
N ILE A 55 20.19 -7.87 -2.61
CA ILE A 55 18.99 -7.25 -3.15
C ILE A 55 19.25 -5.77 -3.38
N GLY A 56 19.07 -5.29 -4.59
CA GLY A 56 19.08 -3.88 -4.95
C GLY A 56 17.67 -3.29 -5.03
N ASP A 57 17.44 -2.19 -4.33
CA ASP A 57 16.18 -1.44 -4.34
C ASP A 57 16.47 0.03 -4.65
N GLN A 58 15.64 0.66 -5.49
CA GLN A 58 15.80 2.07 -5.86
C GLN A 58 15.37 3.04 -4.76
N THR A 59 14.69 2.58 -3.73
CA THR A 59 14.25 3.43 -2.63
C THR A 59 15.34 3.50 -1.56
N GLN A 60 15.81 4.71 -1.28
CA GLN A 60 16.78 4.95 -0.23
C GLN A 60 16.14 4.70 1.15
N SER A 61 16.79 3.85 1.95
CA SER A 61 16.41 3.58 3.34
C SER A 61 16.81 4.72 4.27
N ASN A 62 16.11 4.85 5.41
CA ASN A 62 16.44 5.83 6.45
C ASN A 62 16.91 5.20 7.77
N GLY A 63 17.02 3.89 7.84
CA GLY A 63 17.46 3.14 9.02
C GLY A 63 16.35 2.84 10.04
N ASP A 64 15.16 3.38 9.85
CA ASP A 64 14.01 3.18 10.73
C ASP A 64 13.05 2.17 10.13
N ILE A 65 13.17 0.93 10.53
CA ILE A 65 12.38 -0.15 9.95
C ILE A 65 10.97 -0.30 10.57
N TYR A 66 10.64 0.45 11.64
CA TYR A 66 9.38 0.19 12.37
C TYR A 66 8.20 0.97 11.79
N PRO A 67 7.12 0.29 11.32
CA PRO A 67 6.05 0.91 10.51
C PRO A 67 5.27 2.03 11.18
N TYR A 68 5.24 2.09 12.51
CA TYR A 68 4.54 3.15 13.25
C TYR A 68 5.24 4.51 13.20
N TRP A 69 6.50 4.55 12.81
CA TRP A 69 7.30 5.79 12.66
C TRP A 69 7.76 6.02 11.23
N SER A 70 7.94 4.95 10.46
CA SER A 70 8.41 5.02 9.09
C SER A 70 7.42 4.38 8.12
N ASN A 71 7.14 5.06 7.01
CA ASN A 71 6.40 4.53 5.87
C ASN A 71 7.30 4.27 4.65
N ASN A 72 8.61 4.31 4.85
CA ASN A 72 9.59 4.04 3.79
C ASN A 72 9.49 2.60 3.30
N VAL A 73 9.38 2.43 1.98
CA VAL A 73 9.11 1.11 1.35
C VAL A 73 10.26 0.12 1.57
N SER A 74 11.53 0.58 1.45
CA SER A 74 12.70 -0.26 1.67
C SER A 74 12.83 -0.68 3.13
N ASP A 75 12.67 0.26 4.07
CA ASP A 75 12.69 -0.05 5.50
C ASP A 75 11.57 -1.02 5.89
N ASN A 76 10.37 -0.86 5.30
CA ASN A 76 9.24 -1.77 5.50
C ASN A 76 9.55 -3.18 4.95
N SER A 77 10.27 -3.31 3.84
CA SER A 77 10.71 -4.62 3.33
C SER A 77 11.66 -5.31 4.32
N VAL A 78 12.58 -4.56 4.91
CA VAL A 78 13.47 -5.09 5.97
C VAL A 78 12.67 -5.47 7.22
N TYR A 79 11.68 -4.67 7.63
CA TYR A 79 10.79 -5.03 8.73
C TYR A 79 10.07 -6.37 8.47
N LYS A 80 9.52 -6.57 7.28
CA LYS A 80 8.83 -7.82 6.91
C LYS A 80 9.76 -9.04 6.94
N LEU A 81 11.02 -8.88 6.52
CA LEU A 81 12.03 -9.95 6.58
C LEU A 81 12.46 -10.30 8.02
N THR A 82 12.27 -9.38 8.96
CA THR A 82 12.70 -9.54 10.37
C THR A 82 11.55 -9.77 11.35
N SER A 83 10.30 -9.75 10.87
CA SER A 83 9.09 -9.94 11.65
C SER A 83 8.39 -11.25 11.27
N GLY A 84 7.73 -11.88 12.22
CA GLY A 84 6.99 -13.11 12.01
C GLY A 84 6.07 -13.44 13.18
N TYR A 85 5.47 -14.62 13.10
CA TYR A 85 4.57 -15.17 14.11
C TYR A 85 3.28 -14.35 14.33
N ASP A 86 2.73 -13.80 13.24
CA ASP A 86 1.39 -13.23 13.26
C ASP A 86 0.36 -14.34 13.47
N THR A 87 -0.70 -14.06 14.25
CA THR A 87 -1.77 -15.04 14.50
C THR A 87 -2.60 -15.34 13.25
N ILE A 88 -2.75 -14.35 12.39
CA ILE A 88 -3.43 -14.42 11.10
C ILE A 88 -2.46 -13.91 10.04
N VAL A 89 -2.34 -14.65 8.96
CA VAL A 89 -1.46 -14.32 7.83
C VAL A 89 -2.25 -14.33 6.52
N VAL A 90 -1.68 -13.79 5.48
CA VAL A 90 -2.22 -13.92 4.11
C VAL A 90 -1.54 -15.11 3.44
N ASP A 91 -2.35 -16.03 2.93
CA ASP A 91 -1.84 -17.16 2.16
C ASP A 91 -1.52 -16.77 0.69
N LYS A 92 -0.97 -17.70 -0.05
CA LYS A 92 -0.63 -17.51 -1.47
C LYS A 92 -1.82 -17.21 -2.39
N ASN A 93 -3.05 -17.41 -1.92
CA ASN A 93 -4.27 -17.07 -2.67
C ASN A 93 -4.82 -15.67 -2.29
N GLY A 94 -4.12 -14.92 -1.45
CA GLY A 94 -4.55 -13.61 -0.99
C GLY A 94 -5.65 -13.64 0.08
N LYS A 95 -5.84 -14.80 0.74
CA LYS A 95 -6.86 -14.98 1.80
C LYS A 95 -6.22 -14.93 3.18
N PHE A 96 -6.94 -14.36 4.14
CA PHE A 96 -6.53 -14.38 5.55
C PHE A 96 -6.77 -15.77 6.15
N VAL A 97 -5.73 -16.35 6.71
CA VAL A 97 -5.77 -17.68 7.34
C VAL A 97 -5.07 -17.65 8.70
N VAL A 98 -5.50 -18.53 9.59
CA VAL A 98 -4.82 -18.75 10.88
C VAL A 98 -3.43 -19.35 10.62
N ASP A 99 -2.39 -18.80 11.25
CA ASP A 99 -1.06 -19.42 11.19
C ASP A 99 -0.98 -20.62 12.16
N PRO A 100 -0.91 -21.86 11.66
CA PRO A 100 -0.89 -23.05 12.52
C PRO A 100 0.45 -23.22 13.25
N GLN A 101 1.52 -22.53 12.84
CA GLN A 101 2.79 -22.51 13.56
C GLN A 101 2.70 -21.69 14.84
N VAL A 102 1.76 -20.75 14.90
CA VAL A 102 1.56 -19.79 16.00
C VAL A 102 0.36 -20.16 16.86
N VAL A 103 -0.76 -20.49 16.23
CA VAL A 103 -2.06 -20.69 16.88
C VAL A 103 -2.40 -22.17 16.93
N LYS A 104 -2.51 -22.69 18.14
CA LYS A 104 -2.96 -24.06 18.42
C LYS A 104 -4.47 -24.20 18.25
N GLU A 105 -5.22 -23.19 18.71
CA GLU A 105 -6.68 -23.15 18.64
C GLU A 105 -7.17 -21.70 18.56
N LYS A 106 -8.10 -21.43 17.67
CA LYS A 106 -8.83 -20.16 17.56
C LYS A 106 -10.32 -20.43 17.74
N THR A 107 -10.98 -19.71 18.63
CA THR A 107 -12.42 -19.81 18.84
C THR A 107 -13.09 -18.45 18.80
N ASP A 108 -14.24 -18.36 18.12
CA ASP A 108 -15.07 -17.17 18.07
C ASP A 108 -16.36 -17.38 18.87
N LYS A 109 -16.66 -16.44 19.75
CA LYS A 109 -17.89 -16.43 20.55
C LYS A 109 -18.68 -15.18 20.23
N LYS A 110 -19.91 -15.36 19.73
CA LYS A 110 -20.89 -14.28 19.66
C LYS A 110 -21.42 -13.96 21.04
N ASN A 111 -21.36 -12.72 21.46
CA ASN A 111 -21.86 -12.24 22.74
C ASN A 111 -23.28 -11.69 22.61
N ASP A 112 -24.04 -11.66 23.71
CA ASP A 112 -25.45 -11.20 23.72
C ASP A 112 -25.58 -9.70 23.34
N ASP A 113 -24.52 -8.92 23.52
CA ASP A 113 -24.49 -7.49 23.18
C ASP A 113 -24.15 -7.21 21.70
N GLY A 114 -23.96 -8.25 20.88
CA GLY A 114 -23.66 -8.19 19.46
C GLY A 114 -22.18 -8.07 19.13
N THR A 115 -21.29 -8.11 20.12
CA THR A 115 -19.85 -8.19 19.91
C THR A 115 -19.41 -9.64 19.64
N ILE A 116 -18.18 -9.84 19.13
CA ILE A 116 -17.56 -11.16 18.96
C ILE A 116 -16.24 -11.16 19.71
N THR A 117 -16.07 -12.16 20.58
CA THR A 117 -14.80 -12.42 21.25
C THR A 117 -14.07 -13.55 20.55
N THR A 118 -12.88 -13.27 20.04
CA THR A 118 -11.95 -14.26 19.48
C THR A 118 -10.91 -14.61 20.55
N THR A 119 -10.78 -15.89 20.85
CA THR A 119 -9.78 -16.42 21.78
C THR A 119 -8.73 -17.18 20.99
N TYR A 120 -7.47 -16.87 21.24
CA TYR A 120 -6.30 -17.53 20.70
C TYR A 120 -5.59 -18.33 21.80
N LYS A 121 -5.40 -19.63 21.56
CA LYS A 121 -4.44 -20.47 22.29
C LYS A 121 -3.19 -20.62 21.42
N LEU A 122 -2.06 -20.23 21.93
CA LEU A 122 -0.80 -20.19 21.19
C LEU A 122 -0.07 -21.52 21.29
N GLN A 123 0.79 -21.80 20.31
CA GLN A 123 1.82 -22.83 20.42
C GLN A 123 2.83 -22.41 21.50
N GLU A 124 3.32 -23.37 22.28
CA GLU A 124 4.17 -23.13 23.45
C GLU A 124 5.68 -23.14 23.13
N ASP A 125 6.03 -23.46 21.89
CA ASP A 125 7.40 -23.64 21.41
C ASP A 125 7.96 -22.46 20.63
N LEU A 126 7.22 -21.36 20.53
CA LEU A 126 7.66 -20.15 19.83
C LEU A 126 8.78 -19.45 20.60
N LYS A 127 9.81 -19.00 19.88
CA LYS A 127 10.97 -18.32 20.45
C LYS A 127 11.31 -17.04 19.74
N TRP A 128 11.72 -16.05 20.51
CA TRP A 128 12.45 -14.90 20.01
C TRP A 128 13.83 -15.30 19.50
N SER A 129 14.46 -14.43 18.70
CA SER A 129 15.80 -14.67 18.16
C SER A 129 16.88 -14.87 19.24
N ASN A 130 16.68 -14.34 20.44
CA ASN A 130 17.57 -14.53 21.59
C ASN A 130 17.31 -15.83 22.38
N GLY A 131 16.35 -16.66 21.91
CA GLY A 131 15.98 -17.94 22.53
C GLY A 131 14.94 -17.85 23.65
N GLU A 132 14.53 -16.66 24.06
CA GLU A 132 13.42 -16.50 25.02
C GLU A 132 12.10 -16.97 24.40
N GLY A 133 11.22 -17.56 25.22
CA GLY A 133 9.88 -17.98 24.78
C GLY A 133 8.98 -16.79 24.46
N ILE A 134 8.14 -16.95 23.44
CA ILE A 134 7.07 -16.00 23.12
C ILE A 134 5.81 -16.46 23.83
N THR A 135 5.13 -15.55 24.50
CA THR A 135 3.92 -15.83 25.30
C THR A 135 2.75 -14.93 24.88
N ALA A 136 1.58 -15.18 25.44
CA ALA A 136 0.40 -14.34 25.22
C ALA A 136 0.62 -12.87 25.65
N LYS A 137 1.51 -12.60 26.62
CA LYS A 137 1.87 -11.23 27.00
C LYS A 137 2.47 -10.43 25.85
N ASP A 138 3.26 -11.07 24.99
CA ASP A 138 3.91 -10.39 23.86
C ASP A 138 2.87 -9.91 22.82
N TYR A 139 1.78 -10.68 22.63
CA TYR A 139 0.66 -10.29 21.77
C TYR A 139 -0.23 -9.23 22.42
N VAL A 140 -0.55 -9.39 23.71
CA VAL A 140 -1.30 -8.38 24.46
C VAL A 140 -0.53 -7.07 24.58
N PHE A 141 0.80 -7.13 24.75
CA PHE A 141 1.69 -5.96 24.74
C PHE A 141 1.51 -5.15 23.47
N ARG A 142 1.46 -5.81 22.33
CA ARG A 142 1.27 -5.16 21.03
C ARG A 142 0.02 -4.28 21.03
N TYR A 143 -1.13 -4.82 21.42
CA TYR A 143 -2.37 -4.08 21.50
C TYR A 143 -2.30 -2.91 22.50
N LEU A 144 -1.78 -3.13 23.69
CA LEU A 144 -1.72 -2.10 24.73
C LEU A 144 -0.79 -0.94 24.33
N PHE A 145 0.42 -1.28 23.88
CA PHE A 145 1.43 -0.25 23.59
C PHE A 145 1.10 0.54 22.33
N PHE A 146 0.77 -0.17 21.24
CA PHE A 146 0.51 0.45 19.95
C PHE A 146 -0.92 1.00 19.80
N SER A 147 -1.74 0.93 20.85
CA SER A 147 -3.02 1.66 20.97
C SER A 147 -2.96 2.77 22.01
N SER A 148 -1.84 2.98 22.70
CA SER A 148 -1.73 3.98 23.77
C SER A 148 -1.58 5.40 23.23
N PRO A 149 -2.13 6.42 23.91
CA PRO A 149 -1.94 7.81 23.50
C PRO A 149 -0.47 8.23 23.59
N GLN A 150 0.31 7.66 24.52
CA GLN A 150 1.72 7.96 24.72
C GLN A 150 2.58 7.62 23.51
N LEU A 151 2.16 6.66 22.67
CA LEU A 151 2.92 6.29 21.48
C LEU A 151 3.10 7.48 20.52
N VAL A 152 2.02 8.22 20.25
CA VAL A 152 2.06 9.43 19.40
C VAL A 152 2.87 10.53 20.06
N GLU A 153 2.78 10.68 21.39
CA GLU A 153 3.63 11.64 22.14
C GLU A 153 5.13 11.32 22.02
N MET A 154 5.49 10.06 21.73
CA MET A 154 6.86 9.61 21.46
C MET A 154 7.23 9.63 19.98
N GLY A 155 6.43 10.27 19.13
CA GLY A 155 6.73 10.54 17.73
C GLY A 155 6.20 9.52 16.72
N ALA A 156 5.43 8.53 17.15
CA ALA A 156 4.76 7.64 16.21
C ALA A 156 3.68 8.37 15.41
N SER A 157 3.51 8.00 14.15
CA SER A 157 2.49 8.55 13.26
C SER A 157 1.12 7.93 13.43
N ASP A 158 1.04 6.78 14.11
CA ASP A 158 -0.18 6.00 14.30
C ASP A 158 -0.19 5.30 15.66
N ASN A 159 -1.37 5.13 16.26
CA ASN A 159 -1.61 4.38 17.49
C ASN A 159 -2.98 3.67 17.46
N THR A 160 -3.34 3.11 16.31
CA THR A 160 -4.67 2.54 16.06
C THR A 160 -4.70 1.00 16.02
N GLU A 161 -3.70 0.31 16.58
CA GLU A 161 -3.56 -1.17 16.53
C GLU A 161 -4.87 -1.88 16.92
N GLY A 162 -5.49 -1.51 18.01
CA GLY A 162 -6.73 -2.10 18.50
C GLY A 162 -8.00 -1.32 18.13
N SER A 163 -8.00 -0.51 17.09
CA SER A 163 -9.09 0.46 16.80
C SER A 163 -10.47 -0.16 16.60
N LYS A 164 -10.53 -1.42 16.21
CA LYS A 164 -11.80 -2.14 15.99
C LYS A 164 -12.32 -2.85 17.25
N LEU A 165 -11.56 -2.81 18.35
CA LEU A 165 -11.86 -3.55 19.57
C LEU A 165 -12.66 -2.74 20.57
N VAL A 166 -13.42 -3.44 21.40
CA VAL A 166 -14.23 -2.85 22.48
C VAL A 166 -13.36 -2.04 23.44
N GLY A 167 -13.78 -0.82 23.74
CA GLY A 167 -13.08 0.07 24.69
C GLY A 167 -11.86 0.78 24.13
N PHE A 168 -11.54 0.64 22.85
CA PHE A 168 -10.42 1.33 22.21
C PHE A 168 -10.49 2.85 22.39
N ALA A 169 -11.63 3.48 22.11
CA ALA A 169 -11.77 4.93 22.15
C ALA A 169 -11.40 5.53 23.51
N ASP A 170 -11.84 4.91 24.60
CA ASP A 170 -11.53 5.38 25.95
C ASP A 170 -10.07 5.09 26.35
N PHE A 171 -9.53 3.94 25.92
CA PHE A 171 -8.13 3.59 26.16
C PHE A 171 -7.18 4.51 25.39
N ASN A 172 -7.42 4.69 24.10
CA ASN A 172 -6.62 5.54 23.22
C ASN A 172 -6.70 7.03 23.59
N ALA A 173 -7.82 7.47 24.17
CA ALA A 173 -7.96 8.82 24.70
C ALA A 173 -7.35 9.00 26.11
N GLY A 174 -6.76 7.95 26.70
CA GLY A 174 -6.17 8.00 28.04
C GLY A 174 -7.19 8.11 29.19
N LYS A 175 -8.48 7.88 28.94
CA LYS A 175 -9.54 7.93 29.96
C LYS A 175 -9.52 6.71 30.88
N THR A 176 -8.93 5.61 30.43
CA THR A 176 -8.76 4.38 31.17
C THR A 176 -7.40 3.77 30.89
N LYS A 177 -6.84 3.05 31.88
CA LYS A 177 -5.61 2.25 31.73
C LYS A 177 -5.87 0.80 31.34
N VAL A 178 -7.13 0.37 31.41
CA VAL A 178 -7.58 -0.99 31.11
C VAL A 178 -8.17 -1.03 29.72
N PHE A 179 -7.63 -1.88 28.86
CA PHE A 179 -8.16 -2.08 27.52
C PHE A 179 -9.18 -3.23 27.53
N LYS A 180 -10.47 -2.89 27.65
CA LYS A 180 -11.58 -3.87 27.84
C LYS A 180 -11.67 -4.91 26.74
N GLY A 181 -11.36 -4.55 25.50
CA GLY A 181 -11.41 -5.43 24.34
C GLY A 181 -10.24 -6.39 24.23
N VAL A 182 -9.26 -6.34 25.14
CA VAL A 182 -8.06 -7.18 25.12
C VAL A 182 -7.89 -7.86 26.47
N ARG A 183 -7.78 -9.18 26.49
CA ARG A 183 -7.69 -9.99 27.71
C ARG A 183 -6.44 -10.87 27.70
N LEU A 184 -5.72 -10.90 28.80
CA LEU A 184 -4.67 -11.88 29.06
C LEU A 184 -5.25 -13.00 29.93
N LEU A 185 -5.48 -14.18 29.34
CA LEU A 185 -6.17 -15.29 30.00
C LEU A 185 -5.22 -16.31 30.60
N GLY A 186 -3.98 -16.36 30.13
CA GLY A 186 -2.95 -17.29 30.59
C GLY A 186 -1.62 -17.02 29.90
N ASP A 187 -0.61 -17.85 30.16
CA ASP A 187 0.72 -17.69 29.57
C ASP A 187 0.69 -17.85 28.02
N TYR A 188 -0.22 -18.68 27.51
CA TYR A 188 -0.38 -18.98 26.08
C TYR A 188 -1.81 -18.77 25.58
N GLU A 189 -2.59 -17.96 26.30
CA GLU A 189 -3.98 -17.69 25.92
C GLU A 189 -4.32 -16.22 26.12
N PHE A 190 -4.89 -15.62 25.08
CA PHE A 190 -5.44 -14.26 25.12
C PHE A 190 -6.70 -14.17 24.28
N SER A 191 -7.48 -13.12 24.49
CA SER A 191 -8.63 -12.86 23.65
C SER A 191 -8.76 -11.39 23.29
N VAL A 192 -9.42 -11.15 22.16
CA VAL A 192 -9.80 -9.81 21.69
C VAL A 192 -11.28 -9.80 21.36
N THR A 193 -11.96 -8.67 21.62
CA THR A 193 -13.39 -8.51 21.38
C THR A 193 -13.64 -7.41 20.37
N ILE A 194 -14.19 -7.76 19.21
CA ILE A 194 -14.52 -6.81 18.13
C ILE A 194 -15.80 -6.04 18.52
N ASN A 195 -15.76 -4.73 18.35
CA ASN A 195 -16.92 -3.87 18.57
C ASN A 195 -18.01 -4.17 17.54
N LYS A 196 -19.27 -4.21 18.00
CA LYS A 196 -20.44 -4.54 17.19
C LYS A 196 -20.63 -3.66 15.95
N GLU A 197 -20.14 -2.43 15.96
CA GLU A 197 -20.24 -1.51 14.80
C GLU A 197 -19.46 -1.99 13.57
N TYR A 198 -18.48 -2.90 13.76
CA TYR A 198 -17.69 -3.50 12.70
C TYR A 198 -18.16 -4.91 12.32
N LEU A 199 -19.30 -5.35 12.83
CA LEU A 199 -19.84 -6.70 12.64
C LEU A 199 -21.23 -6.72 11.97
N PRO A 200 -21.57 -7.77 11.17
CA PRO A 200 -20.63 -8.80 10.71
C PRO A 200 -19.52 -8.20 9.85
N ASN A 201 -18.41 -8.89 9.68
CA ASN A 201 -17.30 -8.40 8.85
C ASN A 201 -16.71 -9.53 8.01
N TYR A 202 -16.61 -9.33 6.71
CA TYR A 202 -16.04 -10.33 5.79
C TYR A 202 -14.58 -10.68 6.15
N TYR A 203 -13.83 -9.69 6.63
CA TYR A 203 -12.45 -9.84 7.08
C TYR A 203 -12.33 -9.97 8.61
N GLN A 204 -13.28 -10.62 9.26
CA GLN A 204 -13.31 -10.73 10.73
C GLN A 204 -11.98 -11.23 11.30
N ASP A 205 -11.35 -12.22 10.67
CA ASP A 205 -10.08 -12.75 11.14
C ASP A 205 -8.96 -11.70 11.10
N ALA A 206 -8.91 -10.88 10.05
CA ALA A 206 -7.95 -9.79 9.95
C ALA A 206 -8.13 -8.73 11.06
N LEU A 207 -9.38 -8.50 11.52
CA LEU A 207 -9.65 -7.55 12.61
C LEU A 207 -9.14 -8.01 13.96
N THR A 208 -8.85 -9.29 14.12
CA THR A 208 -8.34 -9.90 15.37
C THR A 208 -6.88 -10.33 15.25
N ALA A 209 -6.25 -10.11 14.09
CA ALA A 209 -4.85 -10.41 13.85
C ALA A 209 -3.95 -9.68 14.83
N SER A 210 -2.93 -10.34 15.34
CA SER A 210 -1.93 -9.77 16.22
C SER A 210 -0.55 -10.34 15.91
N SER A 211 0.46 -9.50 16.15
CA SER A 211 1.87 -9.87 16.10
C SER A 211 2.48 -9.77 17.49
N ALA A 212 3.50 -10.56 17.77
CA ALA A 212 4.22 -10.45 19.03
C ALA A 212 5.10 -9.19 19.07
N GLY A 213 5.14 -8.50 20.20
CA GLY A 213 6.04 -7.40 20.49
C GLY A 213 6.97 -7.73 21.65
N TYR A 214 8.27 -7.56 21.52
CA TYR A 214 9.25 -7.84 22.57
C TYR A 214 9.23 -6.78 23.66
N MET A 215 8.31 -6.91 24.62
CA MET A 215 8.06 -5.91 25.67
C MET A 215 9.31 -5.50 26.44
N LYS A 216 10.18 -6.47 26.78
CA LYS A 216 11.41 -6.19 27.54
C LYS A 216 12.36 -5.21 26.84
N GLY A 217 12.35 -5.18 25.50
CA GLY A 217 13.11 -4.23 24.72
C GLY A 217 12.46 -2.86 24.65
N TRP A 218 11.16 -2.81 24.39
CA TRP A 218 10.42 -1.56 24.30
C TRP A 218 10.27 -0.86 25.66
N LEU A 219 9.85 -1.62 26.67
CA LEU A 219 9.50 -1.13 28.01
C LEU A 219 10.19 -1.96 29.10
N PRO A 220 11.51 -1.81 29.30
CA PRO A 220 12.23 -2.56 30.33
C PRO A 220 11.62 -2.35 31.73
N GLY A 221 11.35 -3.45 32.42
CA GLY A 221 10.82 -3.44 33.77
C GLY A 221 9.31 -3.18 33.88
N TYR A 222 8.58 -3.15 32.76
CA TYR A 222 7.11 -3.18 32.73
C TYR A 222 6.60 -4.62 32.72
N ASP A 223 5.36 -4.78 33.15
CA ASP A 223 4.63 -6.05 33.07
C ASP A 223 3.16 -5.78 32.76
N ILE A 224 2.44 -6.80 32.33
CA ILE A 224 1.03 -6.77 31.97
C ILE A 224 0.26 -7.70 32.90
N LYS A 225 -0.89 -7.23 33.38
CA LYS A 225 -1.89 -7.98 34.13
C LYS A 225 -3.27 -7.83 33.51
N ASP A 226 -4.18 -8.68 33.94
CA ASP A 226 -5.60 -8.63 33.62
C ASP A 226 -6.41 -8.54 34.93
N ASP A 227 -7.39 -7.63 35.00
CA ASP A 227 -8.21 -7.41 36.20
C ASP A 227 -9.56 -8.16 36.14
N GLY A 228 -9.74 -9.06 35.19
CA GLY A 228 -11.00 -9.72 34.90
C GLY A 228 -11.92 -8.94 33.96
N LYS A 229 -11.57 -7.70 33.61
CA LYS A 229 -12.29 -6.83 32.68
C LYS A 229 -11.49 -6.43 31.45
N GLY A 230 -10.16 -6.46 31.55
CA GLY A 230 -9.25 -6.13 30.46
C GLY A 230 -7.79 -6.14 30.90
N ALA A 231 -6.91 -6.16 29.93
CA ALA A 231 -5.47 -6.10 30.17
C ALA A 231 -4.98 -4.65 30.42
N TYR A 232 -3.91 -4.52 31.17
CA TYR A 232 -3.30 -3.22 31.50
C TYR A 232 -1.82 -3.37 31.88
N PHE A 233 -1.05 -2.29 31.72
CA PHE A 233 0.33 -2.21 32.21
C PHE A 233 0.35 -2.00 33.72
N THR A 234 1.24 -2.72 34.43
CA THR A 234 1.41 -2.59 35.89
C THR A 234 2.02 -1.27 36.33
N LYS A 235 2.59 -0.50 35.39
CA LYS A 235 3.13 0.85 35.60
C LYS A 235 2.54 1.79 34.56
N ASP A 236 2.36 3.07 34.94
CA ASP A 236 1.89 4.08 34.02
C ASP A 236 2.91 4.36 32.92
N LEU A 237 2.42 4.49 31.69
CA LEU A 237 3.22 4.96 30.58
C LEU A 237 3.41 6.48 30.71
N ASP A 238 4.65 6.91 30.91
CA ASP A 238 5.05 8.31 30.93
C ASP A 238 5.90 8.60 29.69
N ALA A 239 5.27 9.20 28.67
CA ALA A 239 5.92 9.46 27.39
C ALA A 239 7.23 10.24 27.54
N LYS A 240 7.28 11.23 28.43
CA LYS A 240 8.48 12.06 28.63
C LYS A 240 9.65 11.24 29.19
N LYS A 241 9.38 10.29 30.07
CA LYS A 241 10.41 9.38 30.62
C LYS A 241 10.81 8.30 29.64
N LEU A 242 9.84 7.77 28.88
CA LEU A 242 10.04 6.63 27.98
C LEU A 242 10.57 7.03 26.61
N ASN A 243 10.38 8.26 26.16
CA ASN A 243 10.70 8.71 24.80
C ASN A 243 12.13 8.34 24.36
N LYS A 244 13.12 8.59 25.22
CA LYS A 244 14.52 8.28 24.90
C LYS A 244 14.74 6.78 24.73
N GLN A 245 14.21 5.97 25.64
CA GLN A 245 14.35 4.50 25.62
C GLN A 245 13.63 3.88 24.41
N VAL A 246 12.40 4.28 24.17
CA VAL A 246 11.59 3.78 23.06
C VAL A 246 12.23 4.11 21.72
N ASN A 247 12.68 5.35 21.52
CA ASN A 247 13.30 5.75 20.27
C ASN A 247 14.70 5.12 20.08
N ALA A 248 15.46 4.92 21.15
CA ALA A 248 16.74 4.21 21.05
C ALA A 248 16.54 2.73 20.67
N TYR A 249 15.58 2.05 21.31
CA TYR A 249 15.28 0.66 21.00
C TYR A 249 14.72 0.51 19.57
N ARG A 250 13.82 1.39 19.15
CA ARG A 250 13.25 1.42 17.79
C ARG A 250 14.33 1.46 16.70
N MET A 251 15.32 2.33 16.87
CA MET A 251 16.40 2.48 15.88
C MET A 251 17.39 1.31 15.91
N ASP A 252 17.52 0.61 17.02
CA ASP A 252 18.47 -0.47 17.22
C ASP A 252 17.83 -1.71 17.86
N LEU A 253 16.85 -2.27 17.16
CA LEU A 253 16.21 -3.52 17.55
C LEU A 253 17.25 -4.64 17.67
N LYS A 254 17.19 -5.40 18.75
CA LYS A 254 18.11 -6.51 19.04
C LYS A 254 17.45 -7.88 19.02
N VAL A 255 16.13 -7.92 19.15
CA VAL A 255 15.36 -9.16 19.28
C VAL A 255 14.27 -9.18 18.22
N TYR A 256 14.20 -10.27 17.48
CA TYR A 256 13.38 -10.43 16.29
C TYR A 256 12.52 -11.69 16.37
N SER A 257 11.39 -11.69 15.68
CA SER A 257 10.49 -12.85 15.56
C SER A 257 10.48 -13.47 14.16
N GLY A 258 11.09 -12.83 13.18
CA GLY A 258 11.04 -13.24 11.78
C GLY A 258 12.13 -14.21 11.34
N PRO A 259 12.15 -14.56 10.04
CA PRO A 259 13.15 -15.47 9.47
C PRO A 259 14.58 -14.92 9.52
N TYR A 260 14.73 -13.60 9.57
CA TYR A 260 16.00 -12.91 9.62
C TYR A 260 16.09 -11.93 10.78
N MET A 261 17.31 -11.52 11.10
CA MET A 261 17.65 -10.51 12.11
C MET A 261 18.51 -9.44 11.44
N LYS A 262 18.29 -8.17 11.77
CA LYS A 262 19.17 -7.08 11.34
C LYS A 262 20.48 -7.16 12.15
N GLU A 263 21.56 -7.50 11.48
CA GLU A 263 22.89 -7.45 12.07
C GLU A 263 23.46 -6.03 12.05
N LYS A 264 23.31 -5.33 10.92
CA LYS A 264 23.88 -4.01 10.71
C LYS A 264 23.02 -3.17 9.74
N TYR A 265 23.00 -1.86 9.96
CA TYR A 265 22.65 -0.86 8.97
C TYR A 265 23.83 0.10 8.80
N ASP A 266 24.28 0.28 7.56
CA ASP A 266 25.33 1.22 7.18
C ASP A 266 24.68 2.41 6.46
N GLU A 267 24.62 3.55 7.16
CA GLU A 267 23.99 4.78 6.65
C GLU A 267 24.75 5.35 5.44
N THR A 268 26.09 5.19 5.40
CA THR A 268 26.92 5.74 4.33
C THR A 268 26.67 5.02 3.01
N SER A 269 26.62 3.69 3.03
CA SER A 269 26.32 2.87 1.85
C SER A 269 24.83 2.58 1.67
N ASN A 270 23.99 3.04 2.60
CA ASN A 270 22.56 2.79 2.65
C ASN A 270 22.21 1.30 2.51
N THR A 271 22.84 0.48 3.36
CA THR A 271 22.81 -0.98 3.23
C THR A 271 22.46 -1.65 4.56
N TYR A 272 21.51 -2.59 4.51
CA TYR A 272 21.23 -3.50 5.60
C TYR A 272 21.95 -4.84 5.39
N THR A 273 22.52 -5.39 6.46
CA THR A 273 22.96 -6.78 6.54
C THR A 273 22.01 -7.54 7.45
N LEU A 274 21.34 -8.55 6.89
CA LEU A 274 20.43 -9.42 7.61
C LEU A 274 21.01 -10.83 7.67
N VAL A 275 20.90 -11.47 8.83
CA VAL A 275 21.37 -12.85 9.04
C VAL A 275 20.19 -13.74 9.46
N LYS A 276 20.25 -15.00 9.08
CA LYS A 276 19.21 -16.00 9.40
C LYS A 276 18.97 -16.07 10.93
N ASN A 277 17.71 -16.08 11.34
CA ASN A 277 17.31 -16.31 12.74
C ASN A 277 17.32 -17.81 13.03
N PRO A 278 18.23 -18.32 13.87
CA PRO A 278 18.35 -19.76 14.14
C PRO A 278 17.17 -20.32 14.95
N ASN A 279 16.40 -19.47 15.60
CA ASN A 279 15.26 -19.85 16.44
C ASN A 279 13.91 -19.76 15.68
N TYR A 280 13.93 -19.32 14.40
CA TYR A 280 12.71 -19.19 13.63
C TYR A 280 12.11 -20.57 13.29
N LYS A 281 10.86 -20.78 13.70
CA LYS A 281 10.15 -22.07 13.55
C LYS A 281 9.71 -22.34 12.09
N GLY A 282 9.46 -21.30 11.33
CA GLY A 282 8.96 -21.34 9.98
C GLY A 282 7.76 -20.39 9.75
N ASN A 283 7.38 -20.20 8.49
CA ASN A 283 6.16 -19.49 8.12
C ASN A 283 4.92 -20.39 8.36
N TYR A 284 3.73 -19.93 7.93
CA TYR A 284 2.47 -20.67 8.12
C TYR A 284 2.47 -22.08 7.47
N GLU A 285 3.32 -22.36 6.50
CA GLU A 285 3.55 -23.69 5.90
C GLU A 285 4.67 -24.47 6.60
N GLY A 286 5.32 -23.89 7.61
CA GLY A 286 6.48 -24.47 8.30
C GLY A 286 7.80 -24.30 7.55
N GLN A 287 7.81 -23.52 6.48
CA GLN A 287 9.02 -23.28 5.69
C GLN A 287 9.99 -22.36 6.44
N LYS A 288 11.25 -22.77 6.48
CA LYS A 288 12.38 -21.99 7.02
C LYS A 288 13.22 -21.42 5.88
N PRO A 289 13.94 -20.29 6.11
CA PRO A 289 14.80 -19.71 5.08
C PRO A 289 16.02 -20.59 4.80
N HIS A 290 16.39 -20.70 3.53
CA HIS A 290 17.62 -21.40 3.10
C HIS A 290 18.84 -20.46 3.07
N ILE A 291 18.66 -19.21 2.66
CA ILE A 291 19.74 -18.24 2.50
C ILE A 291 20.20 -17.74 3.86
N ASP A 292 21.52 -17.79 4.15
CA ASP A 292 22.06 -17.39 5.45
C ASP A 292 22.14 -15.88 5.65
N THR A 293 22.48 -15.13 4.59
CA THR A 293 22.70 -13.69 4.66
C THR A 293 21.99 -12.97 3.53
N ILE A 294 21.26 -11.92 3.85
CA ILE A 294 20.68 -10.99 2.89
C ILE A 294 21.34 -9.64 3.05
N ILE A 295 21.88 -9.11 1.97
CA ILE A 295 22.31 -7.73 1.85
C ILE A 295 21.21 -6.97 1.12
N TYR A 296 20.55 -6.05 1.80
CA TYR A 296 19.51 -5.20 1.21
C TYR A 296 20.07 -3.79 1.05
N LYS A 297 20.29 -3.36 -0.18
CA LYS A 297 20.97 -2.10 -0.45
C LYS A 297 20.25 -1.21 -1.44
N PHE A 298 20.40 0.10 -1.25
CA PHE A 298 20.01 1.10 -2.22
C PHE A 298 20.92 1.03 -3.46
N VAL A 299 20.30 1.14 -4.64
CA VAL A 299 20.99 1.23 -5.93
C VAL A 299 20.55 2.48 -6.68
N GLN A 300 21.50 3.12 -7.35
CA GLN A 300 21.19 4.28 -8.19
C GLN A 300 20.56 3.80 -9.50
N PRO A 301 19.48 4.45 -9.99
CA PRO A 301 18.84 4.09 -11.26
C PRO A 301 19.83 4.05 -12.44
N GLU A 302 20.82 4.93 -12.46
CA GLU A 302 21.80 5.04 -13.54
C GLU A 302 22.80 3.87 -13.60
N THR A 303 23.07 3.21 -12.49
CA THR A 303 24.10 2.15 -12.39
C THR A 303 23.55 0.77 -12.09
N GLN A 304 22.28 0.67 -11.69
CA GLN A 304 21.68 -0.57 -11.19
C GLN A 304 21.78 -1.75 -12.18
N MET A 305 21.58 -1.52 -13.48
CA MET A 305 21.69 -2.59 -14.48
C MET A 305 23.13 -3.08 -14.66
N ASP A 306 24.12 -2.19 -14.54
CA ASP A 306 25.52 -2.57 -14.54
C ASP A 306 25.88 -3.33 -13.27
N GLU A 307 25.33 -2.93 -12.12
CA GLU A 307 25.50 -3.66 -10.85
C GLU A 307 24.91 -5.08 -10.92
N LEU A 308 23.74 -5.24 -11.53
CA LEU A 308 23.14 -6.54 -11.77
C LEU A 308 23.99 -7.38 -12.74
N ASN A 309 24.42 -6.79 -13.86
CA ASN A 309 25.20 -7.48 -14.89
C ASN A 309 26.58 -7.94 -14.36
N THR A 310 27.19 -7.19 -13.45
CA THR A 310 28.50 -7.51 -12.85
C THR A 310 28.41 -8.41 -11.62
N GLY A 311 27.19 -8.66 -11.08
CA GLY A 311 26.97 -9.43 -9.85
C GLY A 311 27.24 -8.63 -8.57
N SER A 312 27.32 -7.29 -8.66
CA SER A 312 27.35 -6.41 -7.47
C SER A 312 25.99 -6.35 -6.75
N VAL A 313 24.93 -6.71 -7.45
CA VAL A 313 23.62 -7.11 -6.95
C VAL A 313 23.21 -8.42 -7.61
N ASP A 314 22.50 -9.27 -6.89
CA ASP A 314 21.97 -10.54 -7.40
C ASP A 314 20.57 -10.40 -7.98
N ILE A 315 19.79 -9.46 -7.45
CA ILE A 315 18.41 -9.17 -7.88
C ILE A 315 18.09 -7.68 -7.75
N LEU A 316 17.43 -7.13 -8.76
CA LEU A 316 16.79 -5.82 -8.73
C LEU A 316 15.28 -6.03 -8.65
N VAL A 317 14.61 -5.31 -7.74
CA VAL A 317 13.17 -5.47 -7.48
C VAL A 317 12.35 -4.28 -7.95
N LYS A 318 11.11 -4.53 -8.33
CA LYS A 318 10.10 -3.50 -8.65
C LYS A 318 10.50 -2.59 -9.82
N MET A 319 11.20 -3.10 -10.83
CA MET A 319 11.47 -2.36 -12.06
C MET A 319 10.18 -2.11 -12.82
N GLY A 320 9.81 -0.86 -13.05
CA GLY A 320 8.51 -0.51 -13.62
C GLY A 320 8.57 0.50 -14.77
N GLU A 321 9.75 1.05 -15.08
CA GLU A 321 9.94 1.98 -16.18
C GLU A 321 10.38 1.27 -17.45
N ALA A 322 9.93 1.78 -18.62
CA ALA A 322 10.19 1.16 -19.92
C ALA A 322 11.67 0.86 -20.18
N ASN A 323 12.54 1.83 -19.89
CA ASN A 323 13.99 1.69 -20.14
C ASN A 323 14.63 0.65 -19.22
N GLU A 324 14.18 0.57 -17.97
CA GLU A 324 14.65 -0.41 -16.99
C GLU A 324 14.26 -1.83 -17.42
N ILE A 325 13.00 -2.01 -17.79
CA ILE A 325 12.48 -3.30 -18.26
C ILE A 325 13.23 -3.75 -19.51
N ASN A 326 13.40 -2.85 -20.50
CA ASN A 326 14.15 -3.18 -21.72
C ASN A 326 15.61 -3.57 -21.42
N SER A 327 16.30 -2.84 -20.56
CA SER A 327 17.67 -3.14 -20.18
C SER A 327 17.79 -4.47 -19.42
N GLY A 328 16.82 -4.77 -18.55
CA GLY A 328 16.72 -6.04 -17.85
C GLY A 328 16.46 -7.21 -18.82
N MET A 329 15.55 -7.03 -19.80
CA MET A 329 15.27 -8.03 -20.83
C MET A 329 16.50 -8.29 -21.72
N ASP A 330 17.33 -7.29 -22.02
CA ASP A 330 18.59 -7.50 -22.72
C ASP A 330 19.56 -8.45 -21.98
N LEU A 331 19.55 -8.44 -20.65
CA LEU A 331 20.32 -9.39 -19.84
C LEU A 331 19.70 -10.79 -19.86
N VAL A 332 18.38 -10.89 -19.87
CA VAL A 332 17.65 -12.15 -20.01
C VAL A 332 17.93 -12.79 -21.37
N ASP A 333 17.89 -12.02 -22.46
CA ASP A 333 18.15 -12.49 -23.81
C ASP A 333 19.59 -12.98 -24.00
N LYS A 334 20.56 -12.42 -23.24
CA LYS A 334 21.93 -12.96 -23.17
C LYS A 334 22.03 -14.31 -22.47
N GLY A 335 20.95 -14.77 -21.84
CA GLY A 335 20.88 -16.05 -21.14
C GLY A 335 21.57 -16.09 -19.78
N THR A 336 22.00 -14.94 -19.23
CA THR A 336 22.72 -14.84 -17.96
C THR A 336 21.82 -14.52 -16.77
N HIS A 337 20.65 -13.96 -17.03
CA HIS A 337 19.68 -13.52 -16.02
C HIS A 337 18.30 -14.10 -16.32
N SER A 338 17.41 -14.00 -15.35
CA SER A 338 16.00 -14.33 -15.44
C SER A 338 15.16 -13.20 -14.86
N TYR A 339 13.84 -13.30 -14.99
CA TYR A 339 12.91 -12.35 -14.38
C TYR A 339 11.64 -13.03 -13.89
N VAL A 340 10.96 -12.36 -13.01
CA VAL A 340 9.53 -12.55 -12.72
C VAL A 340 8.83 -11.23 -12.93
N ASP A 341 7.58 -11.28 -13.35
CA ASP A 341 6.74 -10.10 -13.49
C ASP A 341 5.42 -10.30 -12.74
N TYR A 342 4.88 -9.19 -12.23
CA TYR A 342 3.67 -9.20 -11.41
C TYR A 342 2.97 -7.84 -11.45
N PRO A 343 1.63 -7.81 -11.31
CA PRO A 343 0.90 -6.56 -11.32
C PRO A 343 1.17 -5.76 -10.05
N ARG A 344 1.36 -4.44 -10.20
CA ARG A 344 1.35 -3.51 -9.08
C ARG A 344 -0.03 -3.54 -8.42
N ASN A 345 -0.09 -3.70 -7.10
CA ASN A 345 -1.36 -3.57 -6.37
C ASN A 345 -1.68 -2.10 -6.09
N GLY A 346 -1.82 -1.32 -7.14
CA GLY A 346 -2.05 0.12 -7.08
C GLY A 346 -1.97 0.77 -8.46
N TYR A 347 -1.99 2.11 -8.48
CA TYR A 347 -1.86 2.87 -9.72
C TYR A 347 -1.34 4.29 -9.47
N GLY A 348 -0.79 4.91 -10.51
CA GLY A 348 -0.59 6.35 -10.56
C GLY A 348 -1.89 7.06 -10.92
N ARG A 349 -2.18 8.20 -10.30
CA ARG A 349 -3.47 8.88 -10.43
C ARG A 349 -3.36 10.40 -10.48
N ILE A 350 -4.39 11.02 -11.05
CA ILE A 350 -4.81 12.36 -10.70
C ILE A 350 -5.77 12.25 -9.51
N LEU A 351 -5.51 12.97 -8.42
CA LEU A 351 -6.41 13.12 -7.30
C LEU A 351 -7.06 14.50 -7.33
N PHE A 352 -8.39 14.55 -7.24
CA PHE A 352 -9.15 15.79 -7.17
C PHE A 352 -9.48 16.18 -5.73
N VAL A 353 -9.47 17.50 -5.47
CA VAL A 353 -10.05 18.10 -4.28
C VAL A 353 -11.49 18.50 -4.61
N CYS A 354 -12.45 17.84 -3.97
CA CYS A 354 -13.86 17.87 -4.37
C CYS A 354 -14.73 18.84 -3.56
N ASP A 355 -14.14 19.67 -2.69
CA ASP A 355 -14.88 20.62 -1.84
C ASP A 355 -14.77 22.07 -2.32
N ARG A 356 -14.06 22.34 -3.40
CA ARG A 356 -13.77 23.69 -3.87
C ARG A 356 -13.51 23.79 -5.36
N GLY A 357 -13.73 25.00 -5.90
CA GLY A 357 -13.47 25.30 -7.31
C GLY A 357 -14.25 24.40 -8.27
N PRO A 358 -13.83 24.33 -9.54
CA PRO A 358 -14.55 23.55 -10.55
C PRO A 358 -14.58 22.06 -10.26
N THR A 359 -13.58 21.50 -9.58
CA THR A 359 -13.50 20.06 -9.28
C THR A 359 -14.48 19.57 -8.21
N GLN A 360 -15.23 20.47 -7.57
CA GLN A 360 -16.36 20.07 -6.72
C GLN A 360 -17.48 19.39 -7.52
N TYR A 361 -17.58 19.66 -8.84
CA TYR A 361 -18.57 19.05 -9.72
C TYR A 361 -18.03 17.76 -10.33
N ALA A 362 -18.75 16.66 -10.15
CA ALA A 362 -18.38 15.37 -10.73
C ALA A 362 -18.27 15.42 -12.26
N GLU A 363 -19.14 16.21 -12.89
CA GLU A 363 -19.15 16.44 -14.33
C GLU A 363 -17.81 17.05 -14.80
N VAL A 364 -17.22 17.97 -14.05
CA VAL A 364 -15.91 18.56 -14.40
C VAL A 364 -14.82 17.51 -14.28
N ARG A 365 -14.84 16.67 -13.25
CA ARG A 365 -13.87 15.58 -13.09
C ARG A 365 -13.96 14.58 -14.23
N ARG A 366 -15.20 14.20 -14.63
CA ARG A 366 -15.43 13.33 -15.80
C ARG A 366 -15.00 13.99 -17.11
N ALA A 367 -15.23 15.29 -17.26
CA ALA A 367 -14.76 16.04 -18.44
C ALA A 367 -13.23 15.98 -18.57
N ILE A 368 -12.48 16.14 -17.46
CA ILE A 368 -11.03 16.01 -17.45
C ILE A 368 -10.61 14.59 -17.88
N ALA A 369 -11.31 13.57 -17.40
CA ALA A 369 -11.04 12.19 -17.81
C ALA A 369 -11.25 11.96 -19.31
N TYR A 370 -12.30 12.53 -19.89
CA TYR A 370 -12.53 12.48 -21.34
C TYR A 370 -11.52 13.26 -22.17
N LEU A 371 -10.83 14.26 -21.59
CA LEU A 371 -9.81 15.06 -22.26
C LEU A 371 -8.41 14.44 -22.24
N LEU A 372 -8.24 13.29 -21.59
CA LEU A 372 -6.99 12.55 -21.51
C LEU A 372 -7.12 11.15 -22.14
N ASP A 373 -6.35 10.87 -23.19
CA ASP A 373 -6.18 9.50 -23.67
C ASP A 373 -5.31 8.72 -22.69
N ARG A 374 -5.97 8.02 -21.74
CA ARG A 374 -5.29 7.28 -20.68
C ARG A 374 -4.55 6.04 -21.19
N ASN A 375 -5.02 5.43 -22.28
CA ASN A 375 -4.33 4.29 -22.88
C ASN A 375 -3.01 4.74 -23.50
N ASP A 376 -3.03 5.84 -24.22
CA ASP A 376 -1.81 6.45 -24.78
C ASP A 376 -0.88 6.94 -23.67
N PHE A 377 -1.43 7.55 -22.60
CA PHE A 377 -0.67 7.96 -21.43
C PHE A 377 0.04 6.77 -20.77
N ALA A 378 -0.71 5.72 -20.43
CA ALA A 378 -0.18 4.51 -19.79
C ALA A 378 0.90 3.85 -20.66
N LYS A 379 0.64 3.71 -21.96
CA LYS A 379 1.62 3.15 -22.91
C LYS A 379 2.89 4.00 -22.99
N SER A 380 2.75 5.32 -23.03
CA SER A 380 3.91 6.23 -23.10
C SER A 380 4.77 6.17 -21.85
N PHE A 381 4.14 6.08 -20.67
CA PHE A 381 4.85 6.02 -19.39
C PHE A 381 5.48 4.66 -19.11
N THR A 382 4.74 3.57 -19.35
CA THR A 382 5.18 2.21 -19.00
C THR A 382 5.86 1.45 -20.15
N GLY A 383 6.00 2.07 -21.32
CA GLY A 383 6.51 1.38 -22.52
C GLY A 383 5.63 0.23 -23.02
N GLY A 384 4.37 0.20 -22.62
CA GLY A 384 3.43 -0.88 -22.92
C GLY A 384 3.34 -1.97 -21.85
N HIS A 385 4.13 -1.86 -20.76
CA HIS A 385 4.13 -2.78 -19.61
C HIS A 385 3.22 -2.28 -18.48
N GLY A 386 2.00 -1.91 -18.82
CA GLY A 386 1.01 -1.42 -17.86
C GLY A 386 -0.38 -1.39 -18.45
N SER A 387 -1.36 -1.19 -17.58
CA SER A 387 -2.78 -1.14 -17.90
C SER A 387 -3.44 0.11 -17.32
N VAL A 388 -4.66 0.39 -17.77
CA VAL A 388 -5.53 1.41 -17.19
C VAL A 388 -6.55 0.73 -16.28
N VAL A 389 -6.74 1.28 -15.08
CA VAL A 389 -7.79 0.86 -14.13
C VAL A 389 -8.94 1.86 -14.17
N ASN A 390 -10.15 1.39 -13.92
CA ASN A 390 -11.36 2.24 -13.97
C ASN A 390 -12.11 2.32 -12.64
N GLY A 391 -11.46 1.93 -11.55
CA GLY A 391 -12.05 1.93 -10.22
C GLY A 391 -11.01 2.14 -9.12
N TYR A 392 -11.47 2.04 -7.89
CA TYR A 392 -10.65 2.12 -6.70
C TYR A 392 -10.19 0.72 -6.29
N TYR A 393 -9.24 0.17 -7.05
CA TYR A 393 -8.71 -1.18 -6.82
C TYR A 393 -7.32 -1.35 -7.45
N GLY A 394 -6.53 -2.27 -6.91
CA GLY A 394 -5.33 -2.78 -7.55
C GLY A 394 -5.64 -4.03 -8.37
N THR A 395 -4.98 -4.22 -9.50
CA THR A 395 -5.22 -5.36 -10.40
C THR A 395 -4.82 -6.71 -9.78
N ALA A 396 -4.00 -6.71 -8.73
CA ALA A 396 -3.64 -7.91 -7.98
C ALA A 396 -4.69 -8.34 -6.93
N GLN A 397 -5.76 -7.58 -6.73
CA GLN A 397 -6.79 -7.93 -5.75
C GLN A 397 -7.74 -9.00 -6.30
N TRP A 398 -7.95 -10.06 -5.53
CA TRP A 398 -8.73 -11.23 -5.92
C TRP A 398 -10.18 -10.90 -6.36
N MET A 399 -10.79 -9.86 -5.77
CA MET A 399 -12.15 -9.45 -6.11
C MET A 399 -12.28 -8.97 -7.56
N VAL A 400 -11.19 -8.44 -8.12
CA VAL A 400 -11.15 -7.95 -9.50
C VAL A 400 -11.21 -9.13 -10.48
N GLU A 401 -10.51 -10.21 -10.19
CA GLU A 401 -10.55 -11.45 -10.97
C GLU A 401 -11.94 -12.10 -10.88
N GLU A 402 -12.49 -12.24 -9.66
CA GLU A 402 -13.80 -12.85 -9.40
C GLU A 402 -14.97 -12.09 -10.05
N ARG A 403 -14.83 -10.81 -10.32
CA ARG A 403 -15.85 -9.95 -10.94
C ARG A 403 -15.32 -9.22 -12.19
N GLU A 404 -14.45 -9.87 -12.96
CA GLU A 404 -13.82 -9.28 -14.15
C GLU A 404 -14.86 -8.72 -15.14
N ASP A 405 -15.92 -9.46 -15.39
CA ASP A 405 -17.00 -9.06 -16.32
C ASP A 405 -17.72 -7.77 -15.89
N GLU A 406 -18.01 -7.59 -14.60
CA GLU A 406 -18.67 -6.40 -14.07
C GLU A 406 -17.71 -5.22 -13.99
N ILE A 407 -16.49 -5.45 -13.58
CA ILE A 407 -15.43 -4.44 -13.51
C ILE A 407 -15.09 -3.95 -14.92
N GLY A 408 -15.05 -4.84 -15.91
CA GLY A 408 -14.84 -4.48 -17.32
C GLY A 408 -15.92 -3.59 -17.93
N LYS A 409 -17.12 -3.55 -17.32
CA LYS A 409 -18.23 -2.65 -17.75
C LYS A 409 -18.19 -1.25 -17.14
N LEU A 410 -17.26 -0.96 -16.25
CA LEU A 410 -17.06 0.40 -15.73
C LEU A 410 -16.75 1.38 -16.89
N ASN A 411 -17.22 2.62 -16.74
CA ASN A 411 -16.95 3.64 -17.76
C ASN A 411 -15.43 3.86 -17.90
N GLN A 412 -14.91 3.64 -19.09
CA GLN A 412 -13.50 3.77 -19.38
C GLN A 412 -13.09 5.22 -19.69
N TYR A 413 -14.05 6.13 -19.77
CA TYR A 413 -13.80 7.54 -20.12
C TYR A 413 -12.87 7.70 -21.34
N SER A 414 -13.14 6.92 -22.39
CA SER A 414 -12.37 6.98 -23.65
C SER A 414 -12.33 8.40 -24.19
N PHE A 415 -11.17 8.83 -24.67
CA PHE A 415 -10.91 10.18 -25.14
C PHE A 415 -12.01 10.71 -26.07
N SER A 416 -12.61 11.85 -25.72
CA SER A 416 -13.65 12.52 -26.50
C SER A 416 -13.84 13.96 -26.02
N VAL A 417 -13.43 14.90 -26.83
CA VAL A 417 -13.67 16.35 -26.56
C VAL A 417 -15.16 16.65 -26.51
N GLU A 418 -15.95 16.03 -27.38
CA GLU A 418 -17.41 16.22 -27.43
C GLU A 418 -18.09 15.81 -26.09
N LYS A 419 -17.76 14.62 -25.56
CA LYS A 419 -18.28 14.17 -24.28
C LYS A 419 -17.80 15.04 -23.11
N ALA A 420 -16.55 15.51 -23.17
CA ALA A 420 -16.02 16.43 -22.18
C ALA A 420 -16.83 17.74 -22.16
N VAL A 421 -17.07 18.34 -23.33
CA VAL A 421 -17.89 19.55 -23.45
C VAL A 421 -19.31 19.34 -22.93
N ALA A 422 -19.93 18.22 -23.26
CA ALA A 422 -21.28 17.88 -22.77
C ALA A 422 -21.32 17.79 -21.21
N GLU A 423 -20.32 17.20 -20.59
CA GLU A 423 -20.21 17.16 -19.12
C GLU A 423 -20.00 18.57 -18.52
N LEU A 424 -19.16 19.42 -19.16
CA LEU A 424 -18.97 20.80 -18.71
C LEU A 424 -20.26 21.64 -18.79
N GLU A 425 -21.03 21.48 -19.86
CA GLU A 425 -22.32 22.15 -20.02
C GLU A 425 -23.35 21.65 -18.99
N LYS A 426 -23.38 20.35 -18.72
CA LYS A 426 -24.20 19.76 -17.67
C LYS A 426 -23.81 20.29 -16.27
N ALA A 427 -22.53 20.55 -16.01
CA ALA A 427 -22.05 21.21 -14.80
C ALA A 427 -22.44 22.70 -14.70
N GLY A 428 -22.96 23.28 -15.79
CA GLY A 428 -23.34 24.68 -15.86
C GLY A 428 -22.23 25.65 -16.27
N PHE A 429 -21.11 25.17 -16.81
CA PHE A 429 -20.05 26.01 -17.41
C PHE A 429 -20.43 26.42 -18.83
N THR A 430 -21.46 27.24 -18.95
CA THR A 430 -22.10 27.63 -20.22
C THR A 430 -21.91 29.10 -20.59
N LEU A 431 -21.13 29.86 -19.80
CA LEU A 431 -20.94 31.30 -19.95
C LEU A 431 -19.51 31.64 -20.38
N GLY A 432 -19.34 32.77 -21.03
CA GLY A 432 -18.07 33.45 -21.21
C GLY A 432 -17.73 34.39 -20.08
N LYS A 433 -16.57 35.03 -20.12
CA LYS A 433 -16.06 35.97 -19.11
C LYS A 433 -16.99 37.19 -18.88
N ASP A 434 -17.77 37.56 -19.90
CA ASP A 434 -18.73 38.67 -19.88
C ASP A 434 -20.11 38.25 -19.31
N GLY A 435 -20.26 36.99 -18.87
CA GLY A 435 -21.52 36.44 -18.37
C GLY A 435 -22.57 36.12 -19.45
N LYS A 436 -22.21 36.25 -20.72
CA LYS A 436 -23.05 35.88 -21.87
C LYS A 436 -22.84 34.41 -22.24
N PRO A 437 -23.73 33.81 -23.05
CA PRO A 437 -23.54 32.45 -23.53
C PRO A 437 -22.16 32.21 -24.12
N TYR A 438 -21.55 31.10 -23.76
CA TYR A 438 -20.18 30.73 -24.17
C TYR A 438 -20.05 30.69 -25.70
N LYS A 439 -18.97 31.26 -26.23
CA LYS A 439 -18.62 31.20 -27.64
C LYS A 439 -17.21 30.66 -27.86
N SER A 440 -16.25 31.14 -27.09
CA SER A 440 -14.84 30.73 -27.19
C SER A 440 -14.05 31.16 -25.95
N GLY A 441 -12.83 30.66 -25.81
CA GLY A 441 -11.93 30.98 -24.69
C GLY A 441 -12.25 30.16 -23.45
N LEU A 442 -12.12 30.75 -22.28
CA LEU A 442 -12.39 30.11 -21.01
C LEU A 442 -13.89 30.08 -20.68
N ARG A 443 -14.40 28.95 -20.21
CA ARG A 443 -15.78 28.80 -19.72
C ARG A 443 -15.94 29.32 -18.32
N TYR A 444 -17.13 29.79 -18.01
CA TYR A 444 -17.53 30.26 -16.69
C TYR A 444 -18.89 29.66 -16.27
N LYS A 445 -19.05 29.49 -14.97
CA LYS A 445 -20.31 29.13 -14.32
C LYS A 445 -20.76 30.26 -13.42
N LYS A 446 -22.04 30.64 -13.48
CA LYS A 446 -22.64 31.59 -12.52
C LYS A 446 -22.96 30.84 -11.22
N LEU A 447 -22.46 31.35 -10.11
CA LEU A 447 -22.74 30.85 -8.76
C LEU A 447 -23.99 31.49 -8.16
N ASP A 448 -24.50 30.94 -7.07
CA ASP A 448 -25.70 31.43 -6.38
C ASP A 448 -25.53 32.85 -5.85
N ASP A 449 -24.30 33.26 -5.50
CA ASP A 449 -23.96 34.63 -5.08
C ASP A 449 -23.80 35.61 -6.28
N GLY A 450 -24.08 35.14 -7.49
CA GLY A 450 -23.99 35.91 -8.73
C GLY A 450 -22.60 36.03 -9.34
N LYS A 451 -21.55 35.57 -8.66
CA LYS A 451 -20.19 35.59 -9.20
C LYS A 451 -20.01 34.56 -10.30
N LEU A 452 -19.03 34.83 -11.17
CA LEU A 452 -18.63 33.93 -12.25
C LEU A 452 -17.41 33.12 -11.80
N MET A 453 -17.56 31.80 -11.73
CA MET A 453 -16.46 30.87 -11.48
C MET A 453 -15.80 30.51 -12.81
N PRO A 454 -14.51 30.81 -13.01
CA PRO A 454 -13.78 30.36 -14.20
C PRO A 454 -13.52 28.86 -14.17
N LEU A 455 -13.51 28.20 -15.31
CA LEU A 455 -13.12 26.80 -15.45
C LEU A 455 -11.59 26.66 -15.45
N THR A 456 -10.98 27.08 -14.36
CA THR A 456 -9.53 27.01 -14.13
C THR A 456 -9.25 25.98 -13.05
N ILE A 457 -8.46 24.96 -13.38
CA ILE A 457 -8.04 23.89 -12.46
C ILE A 457 -6.62 24.20 -11.98
N LYS A 458 -6.44 24.34 -10.68
CA LYS A 458 -5.13 24.59 -10.05
C LYS A 458 -4.51 23.26 -9.68
N TRP A 459 -3.42 22.92 -10.35
CA TRP A 459 -2.72 21.65 -10.20
C TRP A 459 -1.39 21.84 -9.47
N CYS A 460 -1.19 21.13 -8.37
CA CYS A 460 0.08 21.04 -7.65
C CYS A 460 0.79 19.74 -8.04
N SER A 461 2.02 19.87 -8.54
CA SER A 461 2.86 18.74 -8.95
C SER A 461 4.25 18.84 -8.31
N SER A 462 4.95 17.70 -8.18
CA SER A 462 6.33 17.70 -7.75
C SER A 462 7.32 17.92 -8.88
N GLU A 463 8.45 18.55 -8.57
CA GLU A 463 9.59 18.66 -9.47
C GLU A 463 10.22 17.30 -9.76
N ASN A 464 10.94 17.16 -10.86
CA ASN A 464 11.66 15.95 -11.29
C ASN A 464 10.75 14.70 -11.32
N ASN A 465 9.51 14.87 -11.79
CA ASN A 465 8.51 13.82 -11.84
C ASN A 465 8.05 13.56 -13.27
N PRO A 466 8.47 12.44 -13.89
CA PRO A 466 8.13 12.13 -15.29
C PRO A 466 6.63 12.02 -15.56
N VAL A 467 5.84 11.59 -14.55
CA VAL A 467 4.38 11.55 -14.66
C VAL A 467 3.82 12.96 -14.77
N SER A 468 4.33 13.91 -13.98
CA SER A 468 3.92 15.31 -14.04
C SER A 468 4.28 15.95 -15.39
N ASP A 469 5.46 15.65 -15.92
CA ASP A 469 5.91 16.16 -17.23
C ASP A 469 5.02 15.64 -18.37
N LEU A 470 4.68 14.36 -18.30
CA LEU A 470 3.79 13.74 -19.29
C LEU A 470 2.35 14.28 -19.18
N LEU A 471 1.83 14.49 -17.96
CA LEU A 471 0.53 15.14 -17.73
C LEU A 471 0.51 16.60 -18.23
N ALA A 472 1.59 17.35 -18.02
CA ALA A 472 1.71 18.71 -18.54
C ALA A 472 1.58 18.70 -20.06
N THR A 473 2.25 17.78 -20.74
CA THR A 473 2.24 17.67 -22.20
C THR A 473 0.91 17.16 -22.74
N LYS A 474 0.40 16.06 -22.21
CA LYS A 474 -0.77 15.34 -22.77
C LYS A 474 -2.11 15.88 -22.27
N LEU A 475 -2.13 16.64 -21.17
CA LEU A 475 -3.35 17.18 -20.60
C LEU A 475 -3.27 18.71 -20.43
N ALA A 476 -2.48 19.23 -19.48
CA ALA A 476 -2.56 20.63 -19.08
C ALA A 476 -2.29 21.63 -20.25
N ASN A 477 -1.33 21.34 -21.12
CA ASN A 477 -0.98 22.17 -22.29
C ASN A 477 -1.66 21.70 -23.57
N SER A 478 -2.57 20.72 -23.51
CA SER A 478 -3.27 20.18 -24.66
C SER A 478 -4.17 21.23 -25.31
N GLU A 479 -4.17 21.27 -26.63
CA GLU A 479 -5.09 22.10 -27.42
C GLU A 479 -6.56 21.68 -27.22
N ASP A 480 -6.81 20.39 -26.92
CA ASP A 480 -8.17 19.89 -26.70
C ASP A 480 -8.76 20.37 -25.37
N VAL A 481 -7.95 20.54 -24.33
CA VAL A 481 -8.34 21.22 -23.09
C VAL A 481 -8.74 22.66 -23.34
N LYS A 482 -7.96 23.38 -24.13
CA LYS A 482 -8.28 24.78 -24.53
C LYS A 482 -9.55 24.87 -25.40
N LYS A 483 -9.72 23.97 -26.37
CA LYS A 483 -10.94 23.88 -27.21
C LYS A 483 -12.18 23.60 -26.37
N ALA A 484 -12.06 22.77 -25.31
CA ALA A 484 -13.15 22.52 -24.37
C ALA A 484 -13.48 23.73 -23.50
N GLY A 485 -12.67 24.79 -23.52
CA GLY A 485 -12.87 25.99 -22.72
C GLY A 485 -12.36 25.87 -21.30
N MET A 486 -11.39 25.01 -21.04
CA MET A 486 -10.77 24.75 -19.75
C MET A 486 -9.33 25.26 -19.73
N GLU A 487 -8.86 25.63 -18.55
CA GLU A 487 -7.47 25.93 -18.26
C GLU A 487 -7.00 25.09 -17.06
N ILE A 488 -5.84 24.44 -17.19
CA ILE A 488 -5.17 23.74 -16.11
C ILE A 488 -3.85 24.46 -15.81
N LYS A 489 -3.75 25.05 -14.62
CA LYS A 489 -2.56 25.79 -14.15
C LYS A 489 -1.72 24.91 -13.24
N GLN A 490 -0.54 24.54 -13.73
CA GLN A 490 0.44 23.78 -12.97
C GLN A 490 1.26 24.70 -12.05
N THR A 491 1.44 24.27 -10.80
CA THR A 491 2.43 24.80 -9.86
C THR A 491 3.35 23.67 -9.49
N VAL A 492 4.63 23.80 -9.79
CA VAL A 492 5.66 22.81 -9.48
C VAL A 492 6.30 23.14 -8.14
N VAL A 493 6.36 22.19 -7.24
CA VAL A 493 6.92 22.33 -5.89
C VAL A 493 7.83 21.14 -5.59
N THR A 494 8.57 21.17 -4.47
CA THR A 494 9.28 19.98 -3.98
C THR A 494 8.28 18.89 -3.59
N PHE A 495 8.70 17.63 -3.63
CA PHE A 495 7.82 16.52 -3.22
C PHE A 495 7.32 16.68 -1.77
N ASN A 496 8.19 17.12 -0.87
CA ASN A 496 7.80 17.37 0.53
C ASN A 496 6.73 18.48 0.64
N GLU A 497 6.86 19.55 -0.13
CA GLU A 497 5.84 20.60 -0.18
C GLU A 497 4.53 20.12 -0.80
N LEU A 498 4.58 19.27 -1.84
CA LEU A 498 3.41 18.63 -2.40
C LEU A 498 2.67 17.82 -1.34
N ILE A 499 3.37 16.99 -0.57
CA ILE A 499 2.77 16.19 0.52
C ILE A 499 2.14 17.09 1.58
N GLN A 500 2.80 18.18 1.99
CA GLN A 500 2.22 19.13 2.94
C GLN A 500 0.92 19.78 2.42
N ASN A 501 0.87 20.11 1.13
CA ASN A 501 -0.33 20.64 0.48
C ASN A 501 -1.43 19.56 0.38
N TYR A 502 -1.08 18.36 -0.01
CA TYR A 502 -1.98 17.21 -0.11
C TYR A 502 -2.58 16.83 1.25
N GLU A 503 -1.75 16.77 2.29
CA GLU A 503 -2.17 16.52 3.68
C GLU A 503 -2.92 17.72 4.29
N GLN A 504 -2.92 18.87 3.61
CA GLN A 504 -3.52 20.12 4.06
C GLN A 504 -2.99 20.59 5.43
N SER A 505 -1.73 20.31 5.70
CA SER A 505 -1.02 20.81 6.88
C SER A 505 -0.86 22.35 6.86
N LYS A 506 -1.04 22.96 5.70
CA LYS A 506 -1.17 24.42 5.49
C LYS A 506 -2.34 24.72 4.55
N PRO A 507 -3.02 25.89 4.70
CA PRO A 507 -4.08 26.30 3.79
C PRO A 507 -3.58 26.40 2.34
N ASN A 508 -4.34 25.86 1.40
CA ASN A 508 -4.10 26.00 -0.04
C ASN A 508 -5.42 25.95 -0.81
N ASP A 509 -5.38 26.27 -2.10
CA ASP A 509 -6.53 26.31 -3.00
C ASP A 509 -6.38 25.40 -4.23
N TYR A 510 -5.47 24.44 -4.18
CA TYR A 510 -5.30 23.46 -5.25
C TYR A 510 -6.53 22.60 -5.43
N ASN A 511 -6.81 22.25 -6.68
CA ASN A 511 -7.93 21.41 -7.11
C ASN A 511 -7.49 19.99 -7.48
N MET A 512 -6.20 19.82 -7.79
CA MET A 512 -5.69 18.60 -8.41
C MET A 512 -4.25 18.33 -7.96
N TYR A 513 -3.95 17.06 -7.72
CA TYR A 513 -2.60 16.53 -7.50
C TYR A 513 -2.38 15.30 -8.38
N ASN A 514 -1.14 14.92 -8.64
CA ASN A 514 -0.81 13.59 -9.15
C ASN A 514 0.10 12.87 -8.16
N LEU A 515 -0.31 11.67 -7.78
CA LEU A 515 0.32 10.83 -6.76
C LEU A 515 0.03 9.36 -7.04
N GLY A 516 0.88 8.48 -6.57
CA GLY A 516 0.59 7.04 -6.53
C GLY A 516 -0.42 6.67 -5.44
N ILE A 517 -1.02 5.51 -5.57
CA ILE A 517 -1.78 4.83 -4.52
C ILE A 517 -1.46 3.34 -4.56
N GLY A 518 -1.33 2.72 -3.39
CA GLY A 518 -1.24 1.29 -3.20
C GLY A 518 -2.42 0.76 -2.37
N PHE A 519 -2.76 -0.51 -2.55
CA PHE A 519 -3.83 -1.18 -1.81
C PHE A 519 -3.25 -2.29 -0.93
N ASN A 520 -3.85 -2.49 0.22
CA ASN A 520 -3.56 -3.61 1.10
C ASN A 520 -4.45 -4.81 0.75
N VAL A 521 -4.05 -5.99 1.19
CA VAL A 521 -4.89 -7.20 1.09
C VAL A 521 -6.22 -6.99 1.80
N LEU A 522 -6.19 -6.40 3.00
CA LEU A 522 -7.39 -5.94 3.69
C LEU A 522 -7.92 -4.68 2.98
N TYR A 523 -8.98 -4.87 2.20
CA TYR A 523 -9.58 -3.81 1.42
C TYR A 523 -10.63 -3.05 2.24
N GLU A 524 -10.28 -1.86 2.71
CA GLU A 524 -11.14 -1.02 3.57
C GLU A 524 -11.25 0.41 3.03
N PRO A 525 -12.16 0.70 2.09
CA PRO A 525 -12.30 2.05 1.53
C PRO A 525 -13.03 3.05 2.46
N GLU A 526 -13.62 2.60 3.59
CA GLU A 526 -14.44 3.43 4.47
C GLU A 526 -13.76 4.74 4.86
N GLN A 527 -12.54 4.67 5.36
CA GLN A 527 -11.85 5.86 5.87
C GLN A 527 -11.49 6.87 4.76
N ALA A 528 -11.18 6.36 3.57
CA ALA A 528 -10.85 7.20 2.43
C ALA A 528 -12.04 8.03 1.92
N TYR A 529 -13.26 7.55 2.15
CA TYR A 529 -14.50 8.19 1.63
C TYR A 529 -15.48 8.60 2.74
N LYS A 530 -15.11 8.49 3.99
CA LYS A 530 -15.90 9.01 5.12
C LYS A 530 -16.05 10.53 5.01
N VAL A 531 -17.28 11.02 4.92
CA VAL A 531 -17.55 12.47 4.80
C VAL A 531 -16.99 13.20 6.01
N GLY A 532 -16.14 14.21 5.75
CA GLY A 532 -15.47 15.00 6.79
C GLY A 532 -14.36 14.25 7.54
N GLY A 533 -14.06 13.00 7.17
CA GLY A 533 -12.98 12.24 7.79
C GLY A 533 -11.58 12.75 7.41
N PRO A 534 -10.59 12.65 8.29
CA PRO A 534 -9.23 13.14 8.03
C PRO A 534 -8.49 12.39 6.92
N ALA A 535 -8.83 11.11 6.69
CA ALA A 535 -8.27 10.29 5.62
C ALA A 535 -8.94 10.52 4.25
N ASN A 536 -10.07 11.23 4.19
CA ASN A 536 -10.73 11.63 2.94
C ASN A 536 -9.97 12.80 2.30
N LYS A 537 -8.88 12.49 1.62
CA LYS A 537 -8.00 13.52 1.00
C LYS A 537 -8.64 14.19 -0.22
N ASN A 538 -9.57 13.51 -0.87
CA ASN A 538 -10.40 14.12 -1.92
C ASN A 538 -11.38 15.17 -1.39
N LYS A 539 -11.67 15.20 -0.08
CA LYS A 539 -12.73 16.05 0.52
C LYS A 539 -14.09 15.88 -0.16
N ILE A 540 -14.35 14.69 -0.70
CA ILE A 540 -15.62 14.39 -1.35
C ILE A 540 -16.72 14.17 -0.30
N SER A 541 -17.89 14.77 -0.52
CA SER A 541 -19.04 14.71 0.40
C SER A 541 -20.20 13.88 -0.16
N ASP A 542 -19.91 12.88 -1.00
CA ASP A 542 -20.92 11.97 -1.54
C ASP A 542 -21.34 10.94 -0.48
N LYS A 543 -22.57 11.10 0.03
CA LYS A 543 -23.11 10.24 1.10
C LYS A 543 -23.35 8.81 0.66
N GLU A 544 -23.66 8.60 -0.62
CA GLU A 544 -23.88 7.26 -1.18
C GLU A 544 -22.55 6.51 -1.30
N LEU A 545 -21.52 7.17 -1.84
CA LEU A 545 -20.18 6.61 -1.90
C LEU A 545 -19.65 6.26 -0.51
N ALA A 546 -19.82 7.18 0.46
CA ALA A 546 -19.41 6.94 1.84
C ALA A 546 -20.15 5.76 2.48
N LYS A 547 -21.47 5.62 2.20
CA LYS A 547 -22.26 4.49 2.69
C LYS A 547 -21.80 3.17 2.05
N LEU A 548 -21.62 3.13 0.75
CA LEU A 548 -21.14 1.94 0.04
C LEU A 548 -19.76 1.53 0.52
N ALA A 549 -18.84 2.49 0.75
CA ALA A 549 -17.51 2.24 1.29
C ALA A 549 -17.56 1.64 2.71
N LYS A 550 -18.46 2.15 3.57
CA LYS A 550 -18.65 1.66 4.94
C LYS A 550 -19.27 0.26 4.96
N ASP A 551 -20.32 0.05 4.17
CA ASP A 551 -21.11 -1.19 4.19
C ASP A 551 -20.39 -2.36 3.47
N LEU A 552 -19.33 -2.07 2.71
CA LEU A 552 -18.65 -3.05 1.87
C LEU A 552 -18.19 -4.27 2.69
N ASN A 553 -17.49 -4.04 3.80
CA ASN A 553 -16.95 -5.11 4.63
C ASN A 553 -17.96 -5.66 5.66
N LEU A 554 -19.13 -5.01 5.81
CA LEU A 554 -20.17 -5.45 6.76
C LEU A 554 -20.99 -6.61 6.17
N VAL A 555 -20.31 -7.74 6.01
CA VAL A 555 -20.85 -8.98 5.42
C VAL A 555 -20.36 -10.16 6.26
N ASP A 556 -21.21 -11.16 6.43
CA ASP A 556 -20.80 -12.42 7.09
C ASP A 556 -19.67 -13.08 6.28
N PRO A 557 -18.60 -13.58 6.93
CA PRO A 557 -17.46 -14.21 6.24
C PRO A 557 -17.82 -15.37 5.30
N SER A 558 -18.97 -16.04 5.56
CA SER A 558 -19.47 -17.14 4.71
C SER A 558 -20.18 -16.68 3.44
N LYS A 559 -20.41 -15.37 3.26
CA LYS A 559 -21.20 -14.81 2.16
C LYS A 559 -20.31 -14.04 1.16
N GLU A 560 -19.39 -14.75 0.53
CA GLU A 560 -18.44 -14.15 -0.41
C GLU A 560 -19.12 -13.44 -1.59
N ASP A 561 -20.19 -14.03 -2.18
CA ASP A 561 -20.92 -13.38 -3.28
C ASP A 561 -21.56 -12.04 -2.85
N GLU A 562 -22.11 -11.94 -1.63
CA GLU A 562 -22.65 -10.69 -1.11
C GLU A 562 -21.55 -9.63 -0.97
N TYR A 563 -20.35 -10.02 -0.50
CA TYR A 563 -19.20 -9.14 -0.43
C TYR A 563 -18.77 -8.65 -1.82
N LEU A 564 -18.66 -9.56 -2.79
CA LEU A 564 -18.30 -9.23 -4.16
C LEU A 564 -19.31 -8.31 -4.85
N ASP A 565 -20.62 -8.51 -4.61
CA ASP A 565 -21.67 -7.63 -5.13
C ASP A 565 -21.57 -6.22 -4.54
N LYS A 566 -21.26 -6.09 -3.25
CA LYS A 566 -21.00 -4.80 -2.60
C LYS A 566 -19.74 -4.13 -3.13
N PHE A 567 -18.69 -4.92 -3.40
CA PHE A 567 -17.47 -4.41 -4.03
C PHE A 567 -17.79 -3.80 -5.41
N VAL A 568 -18.52 -4.50 -6.26
CA VAL A 568 -18.92 -4.00 -7.58
C VAL A 568 -19.80 -2.73 -7.46
N ALA A 569 -20.76 -2.71 -6.53
CA ALA A 569 -21.62 -1.54 -6.32
C ALA A 569 -20.81 -0.30 -5.90
N PHE A 570 -19.84 -0.48 -5.00
CA PHE A 570 -18.91 0.58 -4.62
C PHE A 570 -18.08 1.08 -5.81
N GLN A 571 -17.52 0.16 -6.62
CA GLN A 571 -16.73 0.53 -7.80
C GLN A 571 -17.55 1.32 -8.84
N LYS A 572 -18.80 0.95 -9.06
CA LYS A 572 -19.71 1.68 -9.98
C LYS A 572 -19.97 3.11 -9.51
N ARG A 573 -20.25 3.32 -8.21
CA ARG A 573 -20.45 4.66 -7.66
C ARG A 573 -19.17 5.48 -7.69
N TRP A 574 -18.05 4.86 -7.34
CA TRP A 574 -16.74 5.52 -7.40
C TRP A 574 -16.39 5.96 -8.83
N ASN A 575 -16.59 5.08 -9.81
CA ASN A 575 -16.35 5.36 -11.22
C ASN A 575 -17.24 6.50 -11.75
N ASP A 576 -18.51 6.58 -11.30
CA ASP A 576 -19.43 7.69 -11.65
C ASP A 576 -18.98 9.02 -11.01
N GLN A 577 -18.64 9.01 -9.74
CA GLN A 577 -18.22 10.21 -9.00
C GLN A 577 -16.80 10.65 -9.31
N LEU A 578 -15.95 9.73 -9.71
CA LEU A 578 -14.59 9.92 -10.18
C LEU A 578 -13.77 10.87 -9.27
N PRO A 579 -13.57 10.55 -8.00
CA PRO A 579 -12.73 11.38 -7.11
C PRO A 579 -11.27 11.39 -7.54
N ASP A 580 -10.82 10.34 -8.22
CA ASP A 580 -9.51 10.23 -8.86
C ASP A 580 -9.67 9.85 -10.34
N ILE A 581 -8.64 10.12 -11.13
CA ILE A 581 -8.47 9.51 -12.46
C ILE A 581 -7.26 8.58 -12.38
N PRO A 582 -7.44 7.25 -12.37
CA PRO A 582 -6.32 6.33 -12.53
C PRO A 582 -5.64 6.54 -13.87
N LEU A 583 -4.32 6.68 -13.88
CA LEU A 583 -3.53 6.98 -15.08
C LEU A 583 -2.90 5.72 -15.66
N TYR A 584 -2.29 4.92 -14.81
CA TYR A 584 -1.61 3.69 -15.19
C TYR A 584 -1.43 2.79 -13.96
N SER A 585 -1.48 1.48 -14.18
CA SER A 585 -1.02 0.46 -13.25
C SER A 585 0.13 -0.30 -13.90
N ASN A 586 1.33 -0.22 -13.31
CA ASN A 586 2.51 -0.86 -13.87
C ASN A 586 2.43 -2.37 -13.74
N GLN A 587 3.08 -3.07 -14.69
CA GLN A 587 3.63 -4.38 -14.44
C GLN A 587 5.03 -4.17 -13.83
N TYR A 588 5.30 -4.74 -12.67
CA TYR A 588 6.62 -4.76 -12.06
C TYR A 588 7.41 -5.97 -12.54
N TYR A 589 8.72 -5.79 -12.65
CA TYR A 589 9.67 -6.83 -13.00
C TYR A 589 10.75 -6.91 -11.93
N ASP A 590 11.06 -8.11 -11.49
CA ASP A 590 12.25 -8.39 -10.70
C ASP A 590 13.24 -9.13 -11.60
N PHE A 591 14.41 -8.54 -11.86
CA PHE A 591 15.47 -9.15 -12.66
C PHE A 591 16.56 -9.70 -11.76
N PHE A 592 16.98 -10.95 -11.99
CA PHE A 592 17.94 -11.61 -11.13
C PHE A 592 18.93 -12.49 -11.91
N ASN A 593 20.12 -12.65 -11.35
CA ASN A 593 21.12 -13.57 -11.91
C ASN A 593 20.76 -15.02 -11.57
N LYS A 594 21.36 -15.98 -12.29
CA LYS A 594 21.05 -17.40 -12.16
C LYS A 594 21.56 -18.07 -10.88
N LYS A 595 22.25 -17.32 -10.02
CA LYS A 595 22.64 -17.73 -8.68
C LYS A 595 21.41 -17.91 -7.77
N LEU A 596 20.40 -17.05 -7.90
CA LEU A 596 19.14 -17.18 -7.19
C LEU A 596 18.28 -18.28 -7.81
N LYS A 597 17.92 -19.26 -7.01
CA LYS A 597 17.13 -20.43 -7.38
C LYS A 597 15.79 -20.45 -6.67
N GLY A 598 14.79 -21.08 -7.29
CA GLY A 598 13.46 -21.25 -6.74
C GLY A 598 12.57 -19.99 -6.82
N TYR A 599 13.07 -18.86 -7.31
CA TYR A 599 12.32 -17.61 -7.41
C TYR A 599 11.30 -17.64 -8.56
N GLU A 600 11.66 -18.28 -9.66
CA GLU A 600 10.73 -18.55 -10.74
C GLU A 600 9.74 -19.66 -10.35
N GLY A 601 8.48 -19.48 -10.72
CA GLY A 601 7.45 -20.50 -10.50
C GLY A 601 6.73 -20.43 -9.15
N ILE A 602 7.14 -19.58 -8.22
CA ILE A 602 6.33 -19.25 -7.05
C ILE A 602 5.11 -18.47 -7.55
N LYS A 603 3.92 -18.97 -7.23
CA LYS A 603 2.66 -18.28 -7.53
C LYS A 603 2.08 -17.71 -6.25
N ASP A 604 1.93 -16.40 -6.24
CA ASP A 604 1.33 -15.69 -5.13
C ASP A 604 0.36 -14.64 -5.69
N ALA A 605 -0.80 -14.50 -5.07
CA ALA A 605 -1.82 -13.54 -5.49
C ALA A 605 -1.32 -12.10 -5.38
N ILE A 606 -0.51 -11.82 -4.34
CA ILE A 606 0.15 -10.53 -4.15
C ILE A 606 1.64 -10.78 -4.00
N TRP A 607 2.38 -10.53 -5.07
CA TRP A 607 3.82 -10.76 -5.09
C TRP A 607 4.56 -9.77 -4.21
N ASP A 608 5.38 -10.29 -3.31
CA ASP A 608 6.34 -9.51 -2.52
C ASP A 608 7.57 -10.38 -2.27
N ILE A 609 8.75 -9.92 -2.69
CA ILE A 609 10.02 -10.64 -2.49
C ILE A 609 10.22 -11.08 -1.04
N THR A 610 9.78 -10.30 -0.07
CA THR A 610 9.96 -10.61 1.36
C THR A 610 9.22 -11.89 1.77
N SER A 611 8.12 -12.23 1.11
CA SER A 611 7.37 -13.48 1.33
C SER A 611 7.94 -14.63 0.52
N GLN A 612 8.53 -14.37 -0.65
CA GLN A 612 9.01 -15.40 -1.56
C GLN A 612 10.40 -15.92 -1.20
N LEU A 613 11.27 -15.08 -0.64
CA LEU A 613 12.66 -15.46 -0.34
C LEU A 613 12.80 -16.67 0.57
N ILE A 614 11.82 -16.95 1.41
CA ILE A 614 11.87 -18.09 2.33
C ILE A 614 11.88 -19.44 1.59
N TYR A 615 11.42 -19.47 0.34
CA TYR A 615 11.39 -20.65 -0.53
C TYR A 615 12.60 -20.74 -1.45
N CYS A 616 13.46 -19.73 -1.45
CA CYS A 616 14.57 -19.59 -2.39
C CYS A 616 15.91 -19.99 -1.76
N TRP A 617 16.87 -20.32 -2.61
CA TRP A 617 18.25 -20.62 -2.22
C TRP A 617 19.22 -20.03 -3.22
N VAL A 618 20.48 -19.92 -2.84
CA VAL A 618 21.56 -19.47 -3.72
C VAL A 618 22.48 -20.63 -4.04
N GLN A 619 22.90 -20.70 -5.30
CA GLN A 619 23.83 -21.72 -5.78
C GLN A 619 24.78 -21.07 -6.79
N GLU A 620 26.10 -21.18 -6.55
CA GLU A 620 27.14 -20.65 -7.45
C GLU A 620 27.32 -21.50 -8.72
#